data_b62a52f6033fb9878da613c08497ed9a
#
_entry.id   b62a52f6033fb9878da613c08497ed9a
#
_cell.length_a   1.000
_cell.length_b   1.000
_cell.length_c   1.000
_cell.angle_alpha   90.00
_cell.angle_beta   90.00
_cell.angle_gamma   90.00
#
_symmetry.space_group_name_H-M   'P 1'
#
loop_
_entity.id
_entity.type
_entity.pdbx_description
1 polymer ?
#
loop_
_entity_poly.entity_id
_entity_poly.type
_entity_poly.pdbx_seq_one_letter_code
_entity_poly.pdbx_strand_id
1 'polypeptide(L)'
;LDPYELCDLDGDGQGIFNLTIQDDAVFGIQDRADFAPIRYYEDILDAQAGNNNFIDPANAFPSAGQTVYVRLESLITGCFKITPFDLVVSEFPTHGPAADLEACDDEVNGSTSTDGKSTFDLTLNTLPIQDGDTSLTILYYANENDQTNNIPIDNPAEYQNEIVPRQEIFV
;
A
#
# COMPACT_ATOMS: atom_id res chain seq x y z
N LEU A 1 9.19 -16.08 9.60
CA LEU A 1 8.97 -14.67 9.23
C LEU A 1 7.78 -14.60 8.30
N ASP A 2 6.98 -13.54 8.42
CA ASP A 2 5.88 -13.26 7.49
C ASP A 2 6.45 -12.69 6.18
N PRO A 3 5.73 -12.82 5.05
CA PRO A 3 6.09 -12.15 3.81
C PRO A 3 6.23 -10.64 4.01
N TYR A 4 7.19 -10.03 3.32
CA TYR A 4 7.36 -8.58 3.30
C TYR A 4 6.81 -8.05 1.98
N GLU A 5 5.69 -7.36 2.05
CA GLU A 5 4.95 -6.86 0.90
C GLU A 5 5.12 -5.34 0.74
N LEU A 6 5.34 -4.90 -0.49
CA LEU A 6 5.34 -3.50 -0.90
C LEU A 6 4.42 -3.32 -2.11
N CYS A 7 3.74 -2.17 -2.19
CA CYS A 7 3.02 -1.80 -3.39
C CYS A 7 3.98 -1.23 -4.43
N ASP A 8 3.77 -1.60 -5.68
CA ASP A 8 4.44 -1.00 -6.85
C ASP A 8 3.79 0.36 -7.15
N LEU A 9 4.43 1.44 -6.68
CA LEU A 9 3.85 2.79 -6.78
C LEU A 9 4.10 3.48 -8.12
N ASP A 10 5.09 3.02 -8.89
CA ASP A 10 5.50 3.64 -10.17
C ASP A 10 5.27 2.72 -11.38
N GLY A 11 4.80 1.50 -11.14
CA GLY A 11 4.40 0.54 -12.19
C GLY A 11 5.58 -0.12 -12.89
N ASP A 12 6.77 -0.15 -12.27
CA ASP A 12 7.97 -0.77 -12.85
C ASP A 12 8.12 -2.26 -12.49
N GLY A 13 7.21 -2.79 -11.67
CA GLY A 13 7.21 -4.18 -11.21
C GLY A 13 8.24 -4.46 -10.12
N GLN A 14 8.82 -3.44 -9.49
CA GLN A 14 9.85 -3.60 -8.47
C GLN A 14 9.51 -2.82 -7.19
N GLY A 15 10.09 -3.26 -6.08
CA GLY A 15 10.07 -2.57 -4.80
C GLY A 15 11.48 -2.41 -4.24
N ILE A 16 11.74 -1.35 -3.47
CA ILE A 16 12.99 -1.18 -2.74
C ILE A 16 12.77 -1.63 -1.30
N PHE A 17 13.24 -2.83 -0.99
CA PHE A 17 13.02 -3.49 0.30
C PHE A 17 14.09 -3.10 1.32
N ASN A 18 13.65 -2.73 2.52
CA ASN A 18 14.54 -2.63 3.68
C ASN A 18 14.49 -3.93 4.49
N LEU A 19 15.37 -4.88 4.16
CA LEU A 19 15.37 -6.20 4.80
C LEU A 19 15.67 -6.14 6.29
N THR A 20 16.37 -5.10 6.76
CA THR A 20 16.78 -4.97 8.17
C THR A 20 15.61 -4.77 9.13
N ILE A 21 14.41 -4.47 8.64
CA ILE A 21 13.20 -4.44 9.49
C ILE A 21 12.86 -5.80 10.09
N GLN A 22 13.35 -6.89 9.47
CA GLN A 22 13.17 -8.25 9.95
C GLN A 22 14.15 -8.65 11.08
N ASP A 23 15.19 -7.84 11.33
CA ASP A 23 16.24 -8.17 12.31
C ASP A 23 15.68 -8.49 13.69
N ASP A 24 14.72 -7.69 14.18
CA ASP A 24 14.12 -7.89 15.51
C ASP A 24 13.36 -9.23 15.58
N ALA A 25 12.63 -9.58 14.53
CA ALA A 25 11.93 -10.86 14.45
C ALA A 25 12.89 -12.05 14.34
N VAL A 26 14.03 -11.86 13.67
CA VAL A 26 15.07 -12.89 13.54
C VAL A 26 15.76 -13.16 14.89
N PHE A 27 16.13 -12.11 15.62
CA PHE A 27 16.74 -12.24 16.96
C PHE A 27 15.74 -12.74 18.02
N GLY A 28 14.48 -12.30 17.93
CA GLY A 28 13.49 -12.57 18.96
C GLY A 28 13.95 -12.05 20.32
N ILE A 29 14.00 -12.93 21.33
CA ILE A 29 14.40 -12.58 22.72
C ILE A 29 15.91 -12.82 23.00
N GLN A 30 16.70 -13.16 21.98
CA GLN A 30 18.11 -13.50 22.15
C GLN A 30 18.97 -12.24 22.29
N ASP A 31 20.09 -12.34 23.05
CA ASP A 31 21.05 -11.23 23.13
C ASP A 31 21.84 -11.12 21.82
N ARG A 32 21.71 -9.99 21.16
CA ARG A 32 22.40 -9.71 19.88
C ARG A 32 23.92 -9.80 19.98
N ALA A 33 24.50 -9.56 21.15
CA ALA A 33 25.94 -9.63 21.35
C ALA A 33 26.53 -11.04 21.15
N ASP A 34 25.69 -12.08 21.24
CA ASP A 34 26.10 -13.47 21.06
C ASP A 34 26.10 -13.93 19.59
N PHE A 35 25.70 -13.06 18.67
CA PHE A 35 25.51 -13.40 17.27
C PHE A 35 26.35 -12.52 16.33
N ALA A 36 26.74 -13.09 15.20
CA ALA A 36 27.30 -12.35 14.08
C ALA A 36 26.23 -11.39 13.50
N PRO A 37 26.65 -10.33 12.79
CA PRO A 37 25.72 -9.50 12.04
C PRO A 37 24.83 -10.35 11.13
N ILE A 38 23.52 -10.07 11.13
CA ILE A 38 22.59 -10.74 10.23
C ILE A 38 23.00 -10.52 8.78
N ARG A 39 22.92 -11.58 7.99
CA ARG A 39 23.16 -11.53 6.55
C ARG A 39 21.95 -12.09 5.80
N TYR A 40 21.61 -11.42 4.73
CA TYR A 40 20.53 -11.78 3.82
C TYR A 40 21.11 -12.26 2.50
N TYR A 41 20.53 -13.32 1.94
CA TYR A 41 21.01 -13.97 0.73
C TYR A 41 19.87 -14.22 -0.24
N GLU A 42 20.16 -14.14 -1.53
CA GLU A 42 19.22 -14.51 -2.58
C GLU A 42 19.22 -16.03 -2.84
N ASP A 43 20.32 -16.70 -2.53
CA ASP A 43 20.49 -18.14 -2.73
C ASP A 43 20.71 -18.88 -1.41
N ILE A 44 20.01 -20.01 -1.24
CA ILE A 44 20.11 -20.83 -0.04
C ILE A 44 21.48 -21.46 0.15
N LEU A 45 22.19 -21.82 -0.95
CA LEU A 45 23.52 -22.42 -0.87
C LEU A 45 24.55 -21.40 -0.39
N ASP A 46 24.42 -20.13 -0.80
CA ASP A 46 25.25 -19.05 -0.32
C ASP A 46 24.98 -18.76 1.16
N ALA A 47 23.71 -18.79 1.57
CA ALA A 47 23.33 -18.69 2.98
C ALA A 47 23.89 -19.86 3.81
N GLN A 48 23.89 -21.10 3.29
CA GLN A 48 24.47 -22.27 3.95
C GLN A 48 26.00 -22.18 4.06
N ALA A 49 26.63 -21.70 3.00
CA ALA A 49 28.08 -21.50 2.97
C ALA A 49 28.54 -20.35 3.87
N GLY A 50 27.66 -19.38 4.14
CA GLY A 50 27.98 -18.15 4.88
C GLY A 50 29.04 -17.30 4.17
N ASN A 51 29.06 -17.35 2.84
CA ASN A 51 30.03 -16.66 2.00
C ASN A 51 29.74 -15.15 1.89
N ASN A 52 30.46 -14.45 1.02
CA ASN A 52 30.35 -12.99 0.86
C ASN A 52 29.33 -12.56 -0.22
N ASN A 53 28.50 -13.49 -0.74
CA ASN A 53 27.44 -13.19 -1.70
C ASN A 53 26.14 -12.75 -1.01
N PHE A 54 26.25 -12.10 0.14
CA PHE A 54 25.08 -11.55 0.83
C PHE A 54 24.65 -10.22 0.21
N ILE A 55 23.37 -9.90 0.39
CA ILE A 55 22.76 -8.66 -0.09
C ILE A 55 23.36 -7.45 0.66
N ASP A 56 23.94 -6.52 -0.10
CA ASP A 56 24.54 -5.29 0.44
C ASP A 56 24.32 -4.13 -0.56
N PRO A 57 23.62 -3.07 -0.17
CA PRO A 57 23.06 -2.82 1.16
C PRO A 57 21.71 -3.52 1.40
N ALA A 58 21.56 -4.18 2.56
CA ALA A 58 20.33 -4.86 2.92
C ALA A 58 19.14 -3.92 3.22
N ASN A 59 19.39 -2.64 3.49
CA ASN A 59 18.36 -1.64 3.76
C ASN A 59 17.79 -0.96 2.52
N ALA A 60 18.26 -1.31 1.31
CA ALA A 60 17.80 -0.76 0.05
C ALA A 60 17.95 -1.78 -1.08
N PHE A 61 17.33 -2.95 -0.93
CA PHE A 61 17.42 -4.04 -1.88
C PHE A 61 16.30 -3.96 -2.93
N PRO A 62 16.62 -3.73 -4.22
CA PRO A 62 15.62 -3.73 -5.28
C PRO A 62 15.23 -5.16 -5.63
N SER A 63 13.94 -5.44 -5.73
CA SER A 63 13.43 -6.76 -6.10
C SER A 63 12.05 -6.69 -6.74
N ALA A 64 11.81 -7.53 -7.73
CA ALA A 64 10.50 -7.77 -8.33
C ALA A 64 9.67 -8.84 -7.57
N GLY A 65 10.17 -9.25 -6.38
CA GLY A 65 9.58 -10.34 -5.60
C GLY A 65 10.39 -11.62 -5.72
N GLN A 66 10.83 -12.14 -4.59
CA GLN A 66 11.59 -13.40 -4.49
C GLN A 66 11.68 -13.87 -3.05
N THR A 67 12.11 -15.12 -2.86
CA THR A 67 12.47 -15.62 -1.53
C THR A 67 13.87 -15.14 -1.15
N VAL A 68 14.00 -14.58 0.05
CA VAL A 68 15.27 -14.19 0.68
C VAL A 68 15.55 -15.09 1.86
N TYR A 69 16.81 -15.44 2.06
CA TYR A 69 17.28 -16.32 3.13
C TYR A 69 18.08 -15.51 4.14
N VAL A 70 17.59 -15.41 5.37
CA VAL A 70 18.30 -14.73 6.45
C VAL A 70 19.11 -15.74 7.27
N ARG A 71 20.40 -15.48 7.46
CA ARG A 71 21.32 -16.28 8.28
C ARG A 71 21.61 -15.58 9.60
N LEU A 72 21.36 -16.30 10.69
CA LEU A 72 21.77 -15.93 12.05
C LEU A 72 22.78 -16.96 12.55
N GLU A 73 23.96 -16.49 12.95
CA GLU A 73 25.07 -17.35 13.38
C GLU A 73 25.56 -16.97 14.78
N SER A 74 25.68 -17.94 15.66
CA SER A 74 26.20 -17.74 17.02
C SER A 74 27.72 -17.58 16.99
N LEU A 75 28.22 -16.49 17.58
CA LEU A 75 29.65 -16.24 17.79
C LEU A 75 30.27 -17.20 18.81
N ILE A 76 29.45 -17.79 19.69
CA ILE A 76 29.91 -18.65 20.77
C ILE A 76 30.15 -20.09 20.23
N THR A 77 29.22 -20.59 19.41
CA THR A 77 29.21 -22.00 19.00
C THR A 77 29.51 -22.20 17.52
N GLY A 78 29.44 -21.16 16.70
CA GLY A 78 29.51 -21.25 15.24
C GLY A 78 28.26 -21.90 14.60
N CYS A 79 27.27 -22.30 15.41
CA CYS A 79 26.02 -22.82 14.87
C CYS A 79 25.22 -21.71 14.22
N PHE A 80 24.51 -22.04 13.15
CA PHE A 80 23.68 -21.07 12.44
C PHE A 80 22.30 -21.62 12.15
N LYS A 81 21.36 -20.70 11.94
CA LYS A 81 20.00 -20.97 11.44
C LYS A 81 19.76 -20.11 10.20
N ILE A 82 19.09 -20.71 9.21
CA ILE A 82 18.59 -20.00 8.04
C ILE A 82 17.06 -20.01 8.10
N THR A 83 16.48 -18.86 7.89
CA THR A 83 15.02 -18.69 7.83
C THR A 83 14.67 -18.00 6.51
N PRO A 84 13.86 -18.62 5.64
CA PRO A 84 13.36 -17.96 4.44
C PRO A 84 12.21 -17.01 4.79
N PHE A 85 12.02 -15.98 3.95
CA PHE A 85 10.80 -15.20 3.83
C PHE A 85 10.66 -14.65 2.42
N ASP A 86 9.44 -14.35 2.02
CA ASP A 86 9.16 -13.89 0.67
C ASP A 86 9.08 -12.36 0.63
N LEU A 87 9.67 -11.78 -0.40
CA LEU A 87 9.43 -10.42 -0.83
C LEU A 87 8.30 -10.47 -1.85
N VAL A 88 7.28 -9.65 -1.67
CA VAL A 88 6.13 -9.56 -2.56
C VAL A 88 5.99 -8.13 -3.04
N VAL A 89 5.89 -7.95 -4.35
CA VAL A 89 5.54 -6.67 -4.97
C VAL A 89 4.11 -6.80 -5.48
N SER A 90 3.20 -6.03 -4.92
CA SER A 90 1.79 -6.02 -5.30
C SER A 90 1.53 -4.88 -6.27
N GLU A 91 0.81 -5.17 -7.34
CA GLU A 91 0.40 -4.15 -8.30
C GLU A 91 -0.42 -3.05 -7.61
N PHE A 92 -0.22 -1.81 -8.05
CA PHE A 92 -1.06 -0.70 -7.64
C PHE A 92 -2.46 -0.91 -8.22
N PRO A 93 -3.53 -0.72 -7.44
CA PRO A 93 -4.88 -0.89 -7.96
C PRO A 93 -5.13 0.05 -9.14
N THR A 94 -5.53 -0.51 -10.27
CA THR A 94 -6.01 0.28 -11.40
C THR A 94 -7.47 0.65 -11.18
N HIS A 95 -7.88 1.79 -11.71
CA HIS A 95 -9.25 2.25 -11.65
C HIS A 95 -9.76 2.67 -13.01
N GLY A 96 -11.05 2.51 -13.23
CA GLY A 96 -11.75 3.04 -14.41
C GLY A 96 -12.06 4.54 -14.27
N PRO A 97 -12.56 5.16 -15.34
CA PRO A 97 -12.91 6.58 -15.34
C PRO A 97 -14.20 6.84 -14.58
N ALA A 98 -14.21 7.92 -13.80
CA ALA A 98 -15.45 8.48 -13.29
C ALA A 98 -16.17 9.32 -14.37
N ALA A 99 -17.49 9.31 -14.35
CA ALA A 99 -18.31 10.17 -15.20
C ALA A 99 -18.70 11.45 -14.47
N ASP A 100 -18.79 12.56 -15.21
CA ASP A 100 -19.41 13.78 -14.68
C ASP A 100 -20.90 13.52 -14.36
N LEU A 101 -21.36 13.99 -13.21
CA LEU A 101 -22.75 13.92 -12.80
C LEU A 101 -23.37 15.31 -12.99
N GLU A 102 -24.52 15.36 -13.65
CA GLU A 102 -25.26 16.59 -13.90
C GLU A 102 -26.64 16.52 -13.26
N ALA A 103 -27.05 17.57 -12.61
CA ALA A 103 -28.39 17.72 -12.04
C ALA A 103 -28.91 19.12 -12.25
N CYS A 104 -30.23 19.26 -12.31
CA CYS A 104 -30.89 20.57 -12.24
C CYS A 104 -30.89 21.03 -10.78
N ASP A 105 -30.84 22.35 -10.60
CA ASP A 105 -31.05 22.97 -9.28
C ASP A 105 -32.33 22.44 -8.63
N ASP A 106 -32.26 22.04 -7.38
CA ASP A 106 -33.37 21.39 -6.68
C ASP A 106 -33.70 22.09 -5.36
N GLU A 107 -34.79 21.67 -4.72
CA GLU A 107 -35.24 22.19 -3.43
C GLU A 107 -35.05 21.16 -2.29
N VAL A 108 -34.12 20.21 -2.46
CA VAL A 108 -33.84 19.15 -1.51
C VAL A 108 -32.80 19.63 -0.49
N ASN A 109 -32.82 19.08 0.71
CA ASN A 109 -31.85 19.36 1.78
C ASN A 109 -31.72 20.87 2.15
N GLY A 110 -32.77 21.64 2.02
CA GLY A 110 -32.78 23.07 2.37
C GLY A 110 -32.26 24.00 1.28
N SER A 111 -32.00 23.48 0.10
CA SER A 111 -31.68 24.23 -1.11
C SER A 111 -32.91 24.98 -1.64
N THR A 112 -32.70 25.95 -2.52
CA THR A 112 -33.73 26.68 -3.27
C THR A 112 -33.50 26.51 -4.76
N SER A 113 -34.52 26.50 -5.59
CA SER A 113 -34.45 26.29 -7.04
C SER A 113 -33.61 27.32 -7.84
N THR A 114 -32.82 28.15 -7.15
CA THR A 114 -32.01 29.22 -7.78
C THR A 114 -30.68 29.45 -7.11
N ASP A 115 -30.25 28.59 -6.19
CA ASP A 115 -28.97 28.73 -5.47
C ASP A 115 -27.81 27.90 -6.08
N GLY A 116 -28.09 27.12 -7.12
CA GLY A 116 -27.12 26.31 -7.83
C GLY A 116 -26.73 25.04 -7.09
N LYS A 117 -27.47 24.68 -6.05
CA LYS A 117 -27.23 23.46 -5.27
C LYS A 117 -28.16 22.34 -5.71
N SER A 118 -27.63 21.14 -5.69
CA SER A 118 -28.36 19.92 -6.02
C SER A 118 -27.83 18.72 -5.28
N THR A 119 -28.66 17.70 -5.17
CA THR A 119 -28.27 16.44 -4.54
C THR A 119 -27.81 15.45 -5.60
N PHE A 120 -26.64 14.86 -5.39
CA PHE A 120 -25.99 13.92 -6.31
C PHE A 120 -25.83 12.55 -5.64
N ASP A 121 -26.07 11.50 -6.39
CA ASP A 121 -25.68 10.15 -6.03
C ASP A 121 -24.29 9.84 -6.61
N LEU A 122 -23.23 10.04 -5.82
CA LEU A 122 -21.86 9.79 -6.23
C LEU A 122 -21.59 8.29 -6.43
N THR A 123 -22.39 7.44 -5.79
CA THR A 123 -22.23 5.98 -5.86
C THR A 123 -22.47 5.40 -7.26
N LEU A 124 -23.09 6.18 -8.16
CA LEU A 124 -23.22 5.83 -9.58
C LEU A 124 -21.86 5.62 -10.26
N ASN A 125 -20.82 6.25 -9.74
CA ASN A 125 -19.45 6.10 -10.21
C ASN A 125 -18.70 4.93 -9.57
N THR A 126 -19.23 4.27 -8.52
CA THR A 126 -18.53 3.20 -7.82
C THR A 126 -18.14 2.04 -8.75
N LEU A 127 -19.10 1.49 -9.49
CA LEU A 127 -18.81 0.38 -10.40
C LEU A 127 -17.90 0.77 -11.59
N PRO A 128 -18.10 1.93 -12.25
CA PRO A 128 -17.18 2.41 -13.26
C PRO A 128 -15.73 2.57 -12.75
N ILE A 129 -15.54 3.14 -11.54
CA ILE A 129 -14.22 3.33 -10.96
C ILE A 129 -13.58 2.00 -10.57
N GLN A 130 -14.35 1.04 -10.03
CA GLN A 130 -13.85 -0.30 -9.73
C GLN A 130 -13.36 -1.08 -10.95
N ASP A 131 -13.81 -0.73 -12.15
CA ASP A 131 -13.42 -1.36 -13.43
C ASP A 131 -13.44 -2.91 -13.41
N GLY A 132 -14.42 -3.46 -12.69
CA GLY A 132 -14.60 -4.90 -12.51
C GLY A 132 -13.91 -5.51 -11.29
N ASP A 133 -13.03 -4.78 -10.60
CA ASP A 133 -12.45 -5.23 -9.33
C ASP A 133 -13.34 -4.82 -8.14
N THR A 134 -14.25 -5.70 -7.77
CA THR A 134 -15.18 -5.47 -6.66
C THR A 134 -14.52 -5.56 -5.27
N SER A 135 -13.24 -5.89 -5.18
CA SER A 135 -12.49 -5.87 -3.92
C SER A 135 -12.10 -4.45 -3.50
N LEU A 136 -12.07 -3.51 -4.45
CA LEU A 136 -11.75 -2.11 -4.19
C LEU A 136 -12.87 -1.42 -3.42
N THR A 137 -12.51 -0.74 -2.34
CA THR A 137 -13.41 0.16 -1.62
C THR A 137 -13.23 1.57 -2.15
N ILE A 138 -14.31 2.16 -2.68
CA ILE A 138 -14.29 3.51 -3.22
C ILE A 138 -14.76 4.50 -2.15
N LEU A 139 -13.93 5.49 -1.85
CA LEU A 139 -14.24 6.58 -0.94
C LEU A 139 -14.29 7.89 -1.74
N TYR A 140 -15.24 8.76 -1.40
CA TYR A 140 -15.45 10.05 -2.04
C TYR A 140 -15.11 11.18 -1.08
N TYR A 141 -14.45 12.23 -1.57
CA TYR A 141 -14.02 13.37 -0.78
C TYR A 141 -14.47 14.68 -1.44
N ALA A 142 -14.93 15.63 -0.63
CA ALA A 142 -15.47 16.90 -1.11
C ALA A 142 -14.38 17.83 -1.69
N ASN A 143 -13.14 17.64 -1.29
CA ASN A 143 -11.98 18.42 -1.73
C ASN A 143 -10.66 17.68 -1.44
N GLU A 144 -9.55 18.18 -2.00
CA GLU A 144 -8.21 17.60 -1.84
C GLU A 144 -7.73 17.56 -0.38
N ASN A 145 -8.09 18.55 0.44
CA ASN A 145 -7.72 18.56 1.84
C ASN A 145 -8.39 17.42 2.62
N ASP A 146 -9.65 17.14 2.33
CA ASP A 146 -10.39 16.03 2.95
C ASP A 146 -9.82 14.68 2.49
N GLN A 147 -9.45 14.55 1.21
CA GLN A 147 -8.74 13.36 0.71
C GLN A 147 -7.40 13.16 1.44
N THR A 148 -6.59 14.21 1.55
CA THR A 148 -5.28 14.15 2.23
C THR A 148 -5.40 13.75 3.70
N ASN A 149 -6.47 14.19 4.38
CA ASN A 149 -6.73 13.89 5.79
C ASN A 149 -7.60 12.65 6.00
N ASN A 150 -7.96 11.94 4.93
CA ASN A 150 -8.85 10.78 4.94
C ASN A 150 -10.19 11.06 5.65
N ILE A 151 -10.84 12.14 5.27
CA ILE A 151 -12.17 12.56 5.76
C ILE A 151 -13.18 12.33 4.62
N PRO A 152 -13.70 11.12 4.44
CA PRO A 152 -14.61 10.82 3.34
C PRO A 152 -16.00 11.43 3.57
N ILE A 153 -16.74 11.61 2.48
CA ILE A 153 -18.16 12.01 2.50
C ILE A 153 -18.96 10.89 3.16
N ASP A 154 -19.68 11.21 4.24
CA ASP A 154 -20.43 10.23 5.05
C ASP A 154 -21.57 9.57 4.27
N ASN A 155 -22.29 10.32 3.43
CA ASN A 155 -23.40 9.81 2.62
C ASN A 155 -23.21 10.16 1.14
N PRO A 156 -22.40 9.39 0.39
CA PRO A 156 -22.14 9.66 -1.01
C PRO A 156 -23.35 9.44 -1.93
N ALA A 157 -24.38 8.71 -1.48
CA ALA A 157 -25.60 8.49 -2.25
C ALA A 157 -26.55 9.72 -2.25
N GLU A 158 -26.35 10.65 -1.31
CA GLU A 158 -27.19 11.87 -1.18
C GLU A 158 -26.30 13.09 -0.88
N TYR A 159 -25.24 13.27 -1.68
CA TYR A 159 -24.31 14.37 -1.50
C TYR A 159 -24.85 15.66 -2.11
N GLN A 160 -24.94 16.73 -1.31
CA GLN A 160 -25.26 18.06 -1.81
C GLN A 160 -23.96 18.83 -2.12
N ASN A 161 -23.85 19.40 -3.33
CA ASN A 161 -22.67 20.19 -3.70
C ASN A 161 -22.51 21.42 -2.80
N GLU A 162 -21.27 21.70 -2.41
CA GLU A 162 -20.90 22.86 -1.59
C GLU A 162 -20.49 24.04 -2.45
N ILE A 163 -19.93 23.77 -3.63
CA ILE A 163 -19.41 24.75 -4.58
C ILE A 163 -20.28 24.76 -5.84
N VAL A 164 -20.64 25.95 -6.31
CA VAL A 164 -21.47 26.16 -7.48
C VAL A 164 -20.69 26.96 -8.54
N PRO A 165 -20.96 26.80 -9.82
CA PRO A 165 -21.89 25.85 -10.46
C PRO A 165 -21.27 24.45 -10.69
N ARG A 166 -20.02 24.24 -10.34
CA ARG A 166 -19.29 22.98 -10.51
C ARG A 166 -18.39 22.72 -9.31
N GLN A 167 -18.40 21.51 -8.83
CA GLN A 167 -17.49 21.02 -7.80
C GLN A 167 -16.73 19.79 -8.31
N GLU A 168 -15.44 19.72 -8.01
CA GLU A 168 -14.64 18.54 -8.22
C GLU A 168 -14.75 17.66 -6.99
N ILE A 169 -14.97 16.36 -7.21
CA ILE A 169 -15.01 15.33 -6.18
C ILE A 169 -13.77 14.45 -6.35
N PHE A 170 -13.07 14.23 -5.26
CA PHE A 170 -11.86 13.39 -5.21
C PHE A 170 -12.23 11.96 -4.79
N VAL A 171 -11.48 11.00 -5.27
CA VAL A 171 -11.74 9.58 -5.03
C VAL A 171 -10.45 8.89 -4.54
#